data_fc3ccf4c9b0139d64b8ee673d7dc76db
#
_entry.id   fc3ccf4c9b0139d64b8ee673d7dc76db
#
_cell.length_a   1.000
_cell.length_b   1.000
_cell.length_c   1.000
_cell.angle_alpha   90.00
_cell.angle_beta   90.00
_cell.angle_gamma   90.00
#
_symmetry.space_group_name_H-M   'P 1'
#
loop_
_entity.id
_entity.type
_entity.pdbx_description
1 polymer ?
#
loop_
_entity_poly.entity_id
_entity_poly.type
_entity_poly.pdbx_seq_one_letter_code
_entity_poly.pdbx_strand_id
1 'polypeptide(L)'
;ASWYGSGFHGRRTASGETFNSGGLTAAHRYLPFGTRVRVTNLRNGRSVVVRINDRGPCSGGRVIDLSRGAAAIIGVFQSGVAPVVLEVLGR
;
A
#
# COMPACT_ATOMS: atom_id res chain seq x y z
N ALA A 1 -5.56 -5.50 3.77
CA ALA A 1 -4.35 -4.67 3.65
C ALA A 1 -3.65 -4.51 4.98
N SER A 2 -2.38 -4.31 4.92
CA SER A 2 -1.54 -3.92 6.05
C SER A 2 -0.71 -2.72 5.61
N TRP A 3 0.23 -2.28 6.45
CA TRP A 3 1.07 -1.14 6.11
C TRP A 3 2.49 -1.37 6.61
N TYR A 4 3.44 -0.67 5.99
CA TYR A 4 4.84 -0.77 6.36
C TYR A 4 5.11 -0.11 7.71
N GLY A 5 5.95 -0.73 8.53
CA GLY A 5 6.45 -0.11 9.74
C GLY A 5 7.41 1.04 9.43
N SER A 6 7.66 1.89 10.44
CA SER A 6 8.51 3.07 10.29
C SER A 6 9.96 2.74 9.93
N GLY A 7 10.43 1.53 10.23
CA GLY A 7 11.80 1.12 9.91
C GLY A 7 12.12 1.03 8.43
N PHE A 8 11.11 1.08 7.55
CA PHE A 8 11.33 1.04 6.11
C PHE A 8 11.56 2.41 5.49
N HIS A 9 11.28 3.49 6.21
CA HIS A 9 11.47 4.84 5.67
C HIS A 9 12.94 5.07 5.30
N GLY A 10 13.18 5.59 4.09
CA GLY A 10 14.51 5.85 3.57
C GLY A 10 15.20 4.66 2.92
N ARG A 11 14.65 3.45 3.03
CA ARG A 11 15.19 2.28 2.36
C ARG A 11 14.73 2.22 0.90
N ARG A 12 15.49 1.51 0.06
CA ARG A 12 15.09 1.29 -1.32
C ARG A 12 14.01 0.24 -1.41
N THR A 13 13.01 0.51 -2.25
CA THR A 13 11.98 -0.45 -2.60
C THR A 13 12.45 -1.36 -3.74
N ALA A 14 11.66 -2.38 -4.08
CA ALA A 14 11.98 -3.28 -5.19
C ALA A 14 12.07 -2.56 -6.53
N SER A 15 11.39 -1.41 -6.70
CA SER A 15 11.48 -0.61 -7.93
C SER A 15 12.76 0.23 -8.01
N GLY A 16 13.55 0.28 -6.94
CA GLY A 16 14.75 1.11 -6.86
C GLY A 16 14.52 2.50 -6.30
N GLU A 17 13.27 2.88 -6.03
CA GLU A 17 12.95 4.15 -5.36
C GLU A 17 13.35 4.11 -3.89
N THR A 18 13.67 5.27 -3.35
CA THR A 18 13.78 5.43 -1.90
C THR A 18 12.38 5.47 -1.31
N PHE A 19 12.10 4.58 -0.35
CA PHE A 19 10.78 4.54 0.28
C PHE A 19 10.55 5.79 1.13
N ASN A 20 9.41 6.44 0.89
CA ASN A 20 8.93 7.57 1.69
C ASN A 20 7.64 7.14 2.39
N SER A 21 7.69 6.98 3.72
CA SER A 21 6.54 6.52 4.49
C SER A 21 5.35 7.48 4.42
N GLY A 22 5.57 8.76 4.14
CA GLY A 22 4.51 9.75 3.95
C GLY A 22 3.95 9.80 2.53
N GLY A 23 4.58 9.14 1.56
CA GLY A 23 4.10 9.09 0.19
C GLY A 23 2.91 8.13 0.04
N LEU A 24 2.18 8.25 -1.06
CA LEU A 24 1.02 7.39 -1.33
C LEU A 24 1.44 6.25 -2.26
N THR A 25 2.11 5.26 -1.68
CA THR A 25 2.66 4.10 -2.40
C THR A 25 2.29 2.80 -1.70
N ALA A 26 2.49 1.69 -2.41
CA ALA A 26 2.18 0.37 -1.86
C ALA A 26 3.03 -0.72 -2.51
N ALA A 27 3.10 -1.87 -1.83
CA ALA A 27 3.67 -3.09 -2.37
C ALA A 27 2.55 -4.02 -2.83
N HIS A 28 2.74 -4.62 -3.99
CA HIS A 28 1.86 -5.64 -4.54
C HIS A 28 2.69 -6.75 -5.15
N ARG A 29 2.18 -8.00 -5.13
CA ARG A 29 2.98 -9.16 -5.51
C ARG A 29 3.36 -9.16 -6.99
N TYR A 30 2.51 -8.68 -7.88
CA TYR A 30 2.74 -8.81 -9.31
C TYR A 30 2.32 -7.62 -10.16
N LEU A 31 1.60 -6.63 -9.64
CA LEU A 31 1.24 -5.46 -10.46
C LEU A 31 2.50 -4.70 -10.87
N PRO A 32 2.60 -4.25 -12.14
CA PRO A 32 3.78 -3.53 -12.58
C PRO A 32 4.06 -2.28 -11.75
N PHE A 33 5.32 -1.96 -11.57
CA PHE A 33 5.70 -0.72 -10.90
C PHE A 33 5.15 0.49 -11.66
N GLY A 34 4.65 1.46 -10.91
CA GLY A 34 3.98 2.63 -11.48
C GLY A 34 2.48 2.46 -11.65
N THR A 35 1.94 1.25 -11.48
CA THR A 35 0.51 1.02 -11.55
C THR A 35 -0.18 1.78 -10.43
N ARG A 36 -1.24 2.51 -10.75
CA ARG A 36 -2.07 3.20 -9.77
C ARG A 36 -3.26 2.35 -9.43
N VAL A 37 -3.55 2.26 -8.14
CA VAL A 37 -4.61 1.41 -7.60
C VAL A 37 -5.42 2.22 -6.60
N ARG A 38 -6.75 2.21 -6.74
CA ARG A 38 -7.62 2.74 -5.70
C ARG A 38 -7.87 1.64 -4.69
N VAL A 39 -7.53 1.90 -3.44
CA VAL A 39 -7.70 0.97 -2.33
C VAL A 39 -8.84 1.49 -1.46
N THR A 40 -9.89 0.72 -1.31
CA THR A 40 -11.06 1.09 -0.49
C THR A 40 -11.13 0.19 0.73
N ASN A 41 -11.14 0.80 1.91
CA ASN A 41 -11.31 0.09 3.17
C ASN A 41 -12.79 -0.27 3.34
N LEU A 42 -13.10 -1.55 3.34
CA LEU A 42 -14.48 -2.03 3.43
C LEU A 42 -15.15 -1.74 4.76
N ARG A 43 -14.38 -1.46 5.80
CA ARG A 43 -14.94 -1.19 7.13
C ARG A 43 -15.50 0.23 7.26
N ASN A 44 -14.94 1.19 6.55
CA ASN A 44 -15.33 2.60 6.68
C ASN A 44 -15.64 3.30 5.37
N GLY A 45 -15.45 2.63 4.23
CA GLY A 45 -15.72 3.20 2.91
C GLY A 45 -14.68 4.21 2.42
N ARG A 46 -13.62 4.48 3.19
CA ARG A 46 -12.57 5.42 2.77
C ARG A 46 -11.71 4.80 1.70
N SER A 47 -11.23 5.62 0.78
CA SER A 47 -10.34 5.16 -0.29
C SER A 47 -9.15 6.08 -0.47
N VAL A 48 -8.11 5.53 -1.09
CA VAL A 48 -6.90 6.26 -1.45
C VAL A 48 -6.36 5.66 -2.74
N VAL A 49 -5.77 6.50 -3.59
CA VAL A 49 -5.06 6.04 -4.78
C VAL A 49 -3.57 5.96 -4.45
N VAL A 50 -2.99 4.79 -4.68
CA VAL A 50 -1.57 4.54 -4.42
C VAL A 50 -0.86 4.14 -5.71
N ARG A 51 0.45 4.31 -5.74
CA ARG A 51 1.30 3.87 -6.83
C ARG A 51 2.11 2.67 -6.35
N ILE A 52 2.11 1.59 -7.13
CA ILE A 52 2.85 0.38 -6.79
C ILE A 52 4.34 0.64 -7.07
N ASN A 53 5.17 0.48 -6.07
CA ASN A 53 6.61 0.67 -6.19
C ASN A 53 7.43 -0.41 -5.47
N ASP A 54 6.79 -1.45 -4.95
CA ASP A 54 7.49 -2.50 -4.23
C ASP A 54 6.77 -3.84 -4.41
N ARG A 55 7.41 -4.91 -3.94
CA ARG A 55 6.90 -6.28 -4.00
C ARG A 55 6.55 -6.79 -2.61
N GLY A 56 5.49 -7.55 -2.54
CA GLY A 56 4.92 -8.11 -1.32
C GLY A 56 3.43 -7.81 -1.26
N PRO A 57 2.77 -8.16 -0.17
CA PRO A 57 3.27 -8.90 1.00
C PRO A 57 3.52 -10.37 0.68
N CYS A 58 4.41 -10.98 1.46
CA CYS A 58 4.76 -12.40 1.28
C CYS A 58 3.95 -13.32 2.18
N SER A 59 3.26 -12.78 3.17
CA SER A 59 2.41 -13.57 4.08
C SER A 59 1.04 -13.81 3.49
N GLY A 60 0.48 -14.98 3.72
CA GLY A 60 -0.84 -15.34 3.21
C GLY A 60 -1.96 -14.44 3.75
N GLY A 61 -3.01 -14.27 2.96
CA GLY A 61 -4.20 -13.50 3.32
C GLY A 61 -4.12 -12.01 3.07
N ARG A 62 -2.93 -11.45 2.85
CA ARG A 62 -2.78 -10.03 2.53
C ARG A 62 -2.51 -9.85 1.04
N VAL A 63 -3.16 -8.86 0.44
CA VAL A 63 -3.04 -8.60 -1.00
C VAL A 63 -2.22 -7.36 -1.31
N ILE A 64 -2.07 -6.44 -0.36
CA ILE A 64 -1.35 -5.19 -0.54
C ILE A 64 -0.79 -4.71 0.80
N ASP A 65 0.39 -4.11 0.78
CA ASP A 65 0.97 -3.41 1.92
C ASP A 65 1.08 -1.93 1.57
N LEU A 66 0.41 -1.09 2.38
CA LEU A 66 0.35 0.35 2.15
C LEU A 66 1.49 1.07 2.83
N SER A 67 1.91 2.21 2.28
CA SER A 67 2.73 3.16 3.01
C SER A 67 1.94 3.66 4.23
N ARG A 68 2.67 4.22 5.22
CA ARG A 68 2.03 4.79 6.40
C ARG A 68 1.05 5.91 6.03
N GLY A 69 1.44 6.78 5.09
CA GLY A 69 0.59 7.87 4.65
C GLY A 69 -0.71 7.40 4.03
N ALA A 70 -0.64 6.38 3.17
CA ALA A 70 -1.84 5.80 2.56
C ALA A 70 -2.72 5.11 3.62
N ALA A 71 -2.10 4.34 4.51
CA ALA A 71 -2.82 3.63 5.57
C ALA A 71 -3.56 4.60 6.51
N ALA A 72 -2.97 5.74 6.81
CA ALA A 72 -3.59 6.76 7.64
C ALA A 72 -4.85 7.34 7.00
N ILE A 73 -4.82 7.57 5.68
CA ILE A 73 -5.96 8.14 4.95
C ILE A 73 -7.18 7.23 5.04
N ILE A 74 -7.01 5.93 4.92
CA ILE A 74 -8.13 4.99 4.92
C ILE A 74 -8.37 4.30 6.27
N GLY A 75 -7.64 4.71 7.31
CA GLY A 75 -7.86 4.20 8.66
C GLY A 75 -7.25 2.84 8.97
N VAL A 76 -6.43 2.28 8.09
CA VAL A 76 -5.76 0.99 8.33
C VAL A 76 -4.64 1.15 9.36
N PHE A 77 -4.09 2.35 9.49
CA PHE A 77 -2.97 2.61 10.39
C PHE A 77 -3.27 2.18 11.83
N GLN A 78 -4.47 2.48 12.33
CA GLN A 78 -4.83 2.15 13.71
C GLN A 78 -5.19 0.68 13.90
N SER A 79 -5.86 0.08 12.92
CA SER A 79 -6.26 -1.32 13.01
C SER A 79 -5.14 -2.30 12.64
N GLY A 80 -4.10 -1.83 11.97
CA GLY A 80 -2.99 -2.67 11.49
C GLY A 80 -3.29 -3.43 10.22
N VAL A 81 -4.49 -3.98 10.08
CA VAL A 81 -4.96 -4.69 8.89
C VAL A 81 -6.43 -4.37 8.65
N ALA A 82 -6.86 -4.47 7.40
CA ALA A 82 -8.27 -4.27 7.06
C ALA A 82 -8.60 -4.99 5.74
N PRO A 83 -9.84 -5.46 5.57
CA PRO A 83 -10.31 -5.92 4.27
C PRO A 83 -10.45 -4.75 3.32
N VAL A 84 -9.96 -4.89 2.10
CA VAL A 84 -10.00 -3.83 1.10
C VAL A 84 -10.45 -4.37 -0.25
N VAL A 85 -10.95 -3.46 -1.09
CA VAL A 85 -11.16 -3.70 -2.51
C VAL A 85 -10.09 -2.90 -3.27
N LEU A 86 -9.48 -3.54 -4.25
CA LEU A 86 -8.48 -2.92 -5.13
C LEU A 86 -9.09 -2.69 -6.49
N GLU A 87 -8.95 -1.47 -7.00
CA GLU A 87 -9.35 -1.13 -8.35
C GLU A 87 -8.12 -0.63 -9.11
N VAL A 88 -7.68 -1.39 -10.11
CA VAL A 88 -6.52 -1.03 -10.92
C VAL A 88 -6.91 0.07 -11.88
N LEU A 89 -6.22 1.21 -11.79
CA LEU A 89 -6.52 2.40 -12.60
C LEU A 89 -5.59 2.53 -13.81
N GLY A 90 -4.49 1.75 -13.84
CA GLY A 90 -3.48 1.81 -14.88
C GLY A 90 -2.22 2.55 -14.41
N ARG A 91 -1.33 2.78 -15.33
CA ARG A 91 -0.07 3.45 -15.03
C ARG A 91 -0.17 4.96 -15.21
#